data_439d45723c99ad03a57a107db78fdbe9
#
_entry.id   439d45723c99ad03a57a107db78fdbe9
#
_cell.length_a   1.000
_cell.length_b   1.000
_cell.length_c   1.000
_cell.angle_alpha   90.00
_cell.angle_beta   90.00
_cell.angle_gamma   90.00
#
_symmetry.space_group_name_H-M   'P 1'
#
loop_
_entity.id
_entity.type
_entity.pdbx_description
1 polymer ?
#
loop_
_entity_poly.entity_id
_entity_poly.type
_entity_poly.pdbx_seq_one_letter_code
_entity_poly.pdbx_strand_id
1 'polypeptide(L)'
;WFRYPFLDEGGHDSAKAAAVRDGLTARGLTNGYVTADGYDWNMERLTIAAKRAGRTIDMAALRDLYVETHVGAADFADGLAYRATGRHPAQILLLHETDLAALFLPDMVAGLRKAGWTIVTADEAFDDPIARRTPQVAFANGTRVQMLAWERGIEGSRWYDRTDGAVADRLFAQRVMGAGVAAAAR
;
A
#
# COMPACT_ATOMS: atom_id res chain seq x y z
N TRP A 1 -1.86 -16.23 9.37
CA TRP A 1 -0.98 -15.26 8.73
C TRP A 1 -0.54 -14.22 9.76
N PHE A 2 0.73 -13.83 9.72
CA PHE A 2 1.28 -12.75 10.55
C PHE A 2 1.73 -11.60 9.66
N ARG A 3 1.21 -10.39 9.90
CA ARG A 3 1.69 -9.20 9.22
C ARG A 3 2.63 -8.42 10.12
N TYR A 4 3.81 -8.13 9.60
CA TYR A 4 4.80 -7.33 10.32
C TYR A 4 4.30 -5.89 10.47
N PRO A 5 4.34 -5.32 11.68
CA PRO A 5 4.06 -3.89 11.86
C PRO A 5 4.99 -3.04 10.99
N PHE A 6 4.43 -2.03 10.35
CA PHE A 6 5.15 -1.15 9.41
C PHE A 6 5.81 -1.88 8.23
N LEU A 7 5.40 -3.11 7.94
CA LEU A 7 6.04 -4.00 6.97
C LEU A 7 7.55 -4.21 7.23
N ASP A 8 7.99 -4.03 8.48
CA ASP A 8 9.39 -4.15 8.89
C ASP A 8 9.71 -5.59 9.30
N GLU A 9 10.36 -6.34 8.42
CA GLU A 9 10.77 -7.73 8.65
C GLU A 9 12.11 -7.85 9.41
N GLY A 10 12.66 -6.76 9.95
CA GLY A 10 13.91 -6.76 10.70
C GLY A 10 14.86 -5.61 10.38
N GLY A 11 14.44 -4.63 9.57
CA GLY A 11 15.23 -3.47 9.15
C GLY A 11 16.48 -3.89 8.39
N HIS A 12 17.61 -3.27 8.74
CA HIS A 12 18.91 -3.58 8.15
C HIS A 12 19.66 -4.75 8.79
N ASP A 13 19.02 -5.46 9.75
CA ASP A 13 19.61 -6.58 10.49
C ASP A 13 19.09 -7.90 9.93
N SER A 14 19.88 -8.54 9.07
CA SER A 14 19.55 -9.81 8.47
C SER A 14 19.45 -10.97 9.46
N ALA A 15 20.23 -10.94 10.54
CA ALA A 15 20.19 -11.97 11.59
C ALA A 15 18.89 -11.87 12.38
N LYS A 16 18.48 -10.65 12.75
CA LYS A 16 17.19 -10.38 13.37
C LYS A 16 16.04 -10.83 12.46
N ALA A 17 16.07 -10.47 11.17
CA ALA A 17 15.06 -10.87 10.21
C ALA A 17 14.94 -12.40 10.10
N ALA A 18 16.06 -13.12 10.05
CA ALA A 18 16.08 -14.58 10.04
C ALA A 18 15.48 -15.15 11.33
N ALA A 19 15.93 -14.69 12.49
CA ALA A 19 15.43 -15.16 13.79
C ALA A 19 13.92 -14.96 13.96
N VAL A 20 13.38 -13.83 13.50
CA VAL A 20 11.94 -13.58 13.54
C VAL A 20 11.19 -14.53 12.60
N ARG A 21 11.65 -14.76 11.38
CA ARG A 21 11.04 -15.73 10.44
C ARG A 21 11.04 -17.14 11.03
N ASP A 22 12.16 -17.58 11.60
CA ASP A 22 12.26 -18.89 12.22
C ASP A 22 11.30 -19.01 13.41
N GLY A 23 11.21 -17.97 14.23
CA GLY A 23 10.28 -17.89 15.34
C GLY A 23 8.81 -17.94 14.92
N LEU A 24 8.42 -17.33 13.80
CA LEU A 24 7.08 -17.42 13.22
C LEU A 24 6.82 -18.84 12.71
N THR A 25 7.75 -19.39 11.94
CA THR A 25 7.64 -20.75 11.38
C THR A 25 7.48 -21.78 12.49
N ALA A 26 8.26 -21.70 13.57
CA ALA A 26 8.15 -22.59 14.74
C ALA A 26 6.77 -22.52 15.42
N ARG A 27 5.99 -21.47 15.17
CA ARG A 27 4.64 -21.28 15.72
C ARG A 27 3.54 -21.54 14.67
N GLY A 28 3.89 -22.08 13.51
CA GLY A 28 2.96 -22.33 12.41
C GLY A 28 2.42 -21.05 11.76
N LEU A 29 3.11 -19.93 11.94
CA LEU A 29 2.73 -18.65 11.34
C LEU A 29 3.51 -18.39 10.05
N THR A 30 2.81 -17.83 9.06
CA THR A 30 3.36 -17.47 7.77
C THR A 30 3.31 -15.94 7.59
N ASN A 31 4.31 -15.38 6.91
CA ASN A 31 4.34 -13.95 6.61
C ASN A 31 3.16 -13.54 5.73
N GLY A 32 2.27 -12.75 6.28
CA GLY A 32 1.17 -12.09 5.56
C GLY A 32 1.66 -10.86 4.80
N TYR A 33 2.63 -11.03 3.92
CA TYR A 33 3.21 -9.95 3.12
C TYR A 33 2.14 -9.21 2.32
N VAL A 34 2.46 -7.99 1.88
CA VAL A 34 1.69 -7.22 0.91
C VAL A 34 2.54 -6.92 -0.32
N THR A 35 1.89 -6.63 -1.44
CA THR A 35 2.55 -6.25 -2.68
C THR A 35 2.27 -4.81 -3.08
N ALA A 36 1.10 -4.28 -2.73
CA ALA A 36 0.66 -2.93 -3.04
C ALA A 36 0.28 -2.19 -1.76
N ASP A 37 0.61 -0.90 -1.68
CA ASP A 37 0.27 0.00 -0.57
C ASP A 37 -0.28 1.31 -1.16
N GLY A 38 -1.52 1.63 -0.82
CA GLY A 38 -2.20 2.87 -1.22
C GLY A 38 -2.11 3.99 -0.19
N TYR A 39 -1.39 3.78 0.93
CA TYR A 39 -1.17 4.79 1.97
C TYR A 39 -2.48 5.29 2.62
N ASP A 40 -3.48 4.41 2.75
CA ASP A 40 -4.84 4.71 3.24
C ASP A 40 -4.86 5.36 4.63
N TRP A 41 -3.98 4.93 5.54
CA TRP A 41 -3.85 5.49 6.88
C TRP A 41 -3.49 6.99 6.87
N ASN A 42 -2.74 7.46 5.88
CA ASN A 42 -2.40 8.87 5.76
C ASN A 42 -3.61 9.69 5.31
N MET A 43 -4.40 9.16 4.38
CA MET A 43 -5.65 9.80 3.95
C MET A 43 -6.65 9.92 5.11
N GLU A 44 -6.76 8.86 5.92
CA GLU A 44 -7.54 8.88 7.17
C GLU A 44 -7.03 9.96 8.14
N ARG A 45 -5.73 10.01 8.40
CA ARG A 45 -5.09 11.02 9.26
C ARG A 45 -5.40 12.43 8.81
N LEU A 46 -5.29 12.72 7.51
CA LEU A 46 -5.59 14.01 6.91
C LEU A 46 -7.07 14.37 7.06
N THR A 47 -7.96 13.42 6.84
CA THR A 47 -9.42 13.59 6.98
C THR A 47 -9.79 13.93 8.42
N ILE A 48 -9.25 13.18 9.39
CA ILE A 48 -9.47 13.45 10.82
C ILE A 48 -8.94 14.84 11.20
N ALA A 49 -7.74 15.19 10.74
CA ALA A 49 -7.15 16.50 11.02
C ALA A 49 -8.01 17.65 10.46
N ALA A 50 -8.50 17.50 9.23
CA ALA A 50 -9.38 18.47 8.60
C ALA A 50 -10.71 18.64 9.36
N LYS A 51 -11.35 17.52 9.75
CA LYS A 51 -12.58 17.54 10.57
C LYS A 51 -12.37 18.23 11.90
N ARG A 52 -11.28 17.90 12.62
CA ARG A 52 -10.94 18.52 13.90
C ARG A 52 -10.69 20.02 13.78
N ALA A 53 -10.17 20.47 12.65
CA ALA A 53 -9.96 21.88 12.34
C ALA A 53 -11.24 22.60 11.83
N GLY A 54 -12.39 21.94 11.83
CA GLY A 54 -13.66 22.50 11.34
C GLY A 54 -13.68 22.78 9.83
N ARG A 55 -12.80 22.10 9.06
CA ARG A 55 -12.69 22.32 7.61
C ARG A 55 -13.75 21.52 6.87
N THR A 56 -14.28 22.11 5.81
CA THR A 56 -15.17 21.41 4.88
C THR A 56 -14.37 20.39 4.06
N ILE A 57 -14.89 19.18 3.94
CA ILE A 57 -14.33 18.10 3.15
C ILE A 57 -15.31 17.76 2.04
N ASP A 58 -14.84 17.76 0.80
CA ASP A 58 -15.58 17.20 -0.32
C ASP A 58 -15.47 15.66 -0.26
N MET A 59 -16.53 15.03 0.24
CA MET A 59 -16.58 13.57 0.41
C MET A 59 -16.58 12.81 -0.91
N ALA A 60 -17.11 13.41 -1.99
CA ALA A 60 -17.07 12.78 -3.31
C ALA A 60 -15.64 12.80 -3.87
N ALA A 61 -14.97 13.94 -3.78
CA ALA A 61 -13.58 14.05 -4.20
C ALA A 61 -12.64 13.19 -3.32
N LEU A 62 -12.93 13.05 -2.02
CA LEU A 62 -12.19 12.17 -1.11
C LEU A 62 -12.33 10.70 -1.52
N ARG A 63 -13.56 10.25 -1.80
CA ARG A 63 -13.83 8.91 -2.33
C ARG A 63 -13.06 8.66 -3.64
N ASP A 64 -13.14 9.59 -4.57
CA ASP A 64 -12.51 9.46 -5.88
C ASP A 64 -10.98 9.42 -5.76
N LEU A 65 -10.40 10.24 -4.86
CA LEU A 65 -8.97 10.20 -4.56
C LEU A 65 -8.56 8.88 -3.90
N TYR A 66 -9.38 8.36 -2.97
CA TYR A 66 -9.15 7.09 -2.30
C TYR A 66 -9.12 5.94 -3.31
N VAL A 67 -10.15 5.83 -4.15
CA VAL A 67 -10.26 4.79 -5.17
C VAL A 67 -9.10 4.85 -6.16
N GLU A 68 -8.85 6.03 -6.74
CA GLU A 68 -7.79 6.24 -7.72
C GLU A 68 -6.40 5.90 -7.15
N THR A 69 -6.14 6.25 -5.89
CA THR A 69 -4.85 5.97 -5.25
C THR A 69 -4.64 4.47 -5.06
N HIS A 70 -5.66 3.73 -4.63
CA HIS A 70 -5.53 2.29 -4.41
C HIS A 70 -5.47 1.49 -5.71
N VAL A 71 -6.25 1.87 -6.72
CA VAL A 71 -6.14 1.27 -8.06
C VAL A 71 -4.75 1.52 -8.64
N GLY A 72 -4.28 2.76 -8.59
CA GLY A 72 -2.93 3.10 -9.07
C GLY A 72 -1.81 2.39 -8.30
N ALA A 73 -1.98 2.14 -6.99
CA ALA A 73 -1.03 1.37 -6.22
C ALA A 73 -0.97 -0.10 -6.67
N ALA A 74 -2.13 -0.70 -6.98
CA ALA A 74 -2.21 -2.06 -7.51
C ALA A 74 -1.53 -2.16 -8.89
N ASP A 75 -1.83 -1.23 -9.80
CA ASP A 75 -1.24 -1.17 -11.15
C ASP A 75 0.29 -0.96 -11.08
N PHE A 76 0.74 -0.06 -10.22
CA PHE A 76 2.19 0.17 -10.00
C PHE A 76 2.87 -1.09 -9.47
N ALA A 77 2.26 -1.76 -8.49
CA ALA A 77 2.82 -2.96 -7.88
C ALA A 77 2.93 -4.11 -8.91
N ASP A 78 1.92 -4.27 -9.76
CA ASP A 78 1.94 -5.28 -10.81
C ASP A 78 3.04 -5.01 -11.85
N GLY A 79 3.14 -3.77 -12.32
CA GLY A 79 4.22 -3.36 -13.23
C GLY A 79 5.62 -3.55 -12.61
N LEU A 80 5.78 -3.25 -11.32
CA LEU A 80 7.03 -3.47 -10.60
C LEU A 80 7.32 -4.97 -10.43
N ALA A 81 6.29 -5.77 -10.11
CA ALA A 81 6.41 -7.22 -10.00
C ALA A 81 6.84 -7.85 -11.33
N TYR A 82 6.25 -7.42 -12.43
CA TYR A 82 6.66 -7.89 -13.76
C TYR A 82 8.14 -7.58 -14.05
N ARG A 83 8.59 -6.36 -13.78
CA ARG A 83 10.00 -5.98 -13.95
C ARG A 83 10.93 -6.81 -13.06
N ALA A 84 10.53 -7.12 -11.84
CA ALA A 84 11.35 -7.85 -10.88
C ALA A 84 11.33 -9.38 -11.08
N THR A 85 10.24 -9.93 -11.62
CA THR A 85 10.04 -11.40 -11.65
C THR A 85 9.76 -11.97 -13.04
N GLY A 86 9.44 -11.15 -14.03
CA GLY A 86 8.98 -11.56 -15.36
C GLY A 86 7.55 -12.10 -15.37
N ARG A 87 6.78 -11.89 -14.28
CA ARG A 87 5.41 -12.40 -14.09
C ARG A 87 4.50 -11.34 -13.51
N HIS A 88 3.19 -11.51 -13.71
CA HIS A 88 2.11 -10.81 -13.05
C HIS A 88 1.55 -11.69 -11.93
N PRO A 89 2.07 -11.62 -10.70
CA PRO A 89 1.59 -12.43 -9.59
C PRO A 89 0.29 -11.87 -9.02
N ALA A 90 -0.41 -12.67 -8.22
CA ALA A 90 -1.51 -12.16 -7.42
C ALA A 90 -1.03 -11.03 -6.50
N GLN A 91 -1.75 -9.90 -6.52
CA GLN A 91 -1.42 -8.74 -5.71
C GLN A 91 -2.17 -8.77 -4.38
N ILE A 92 -1.52 -8.32 -3.32
CA ILE A 92 -2.11 -8.17 -1.99
C ILE A 92 -2.03 -6.70 -1.61
N LEU A 93 -3.19 -6.04 -1.66
CA LEU A 93 -3.32 -4.62 -1.33
C LEU A 93 -3.44 -4.42 0.18
N LEU A 94 -2.57 -3.61 0.74
CA LEU A 94 -2.62 -3.22 2.15
C LEU A 94 -3.76 -2.24 2.40
N LEU A 95 -4.57 -2.55 3.38
CA LEU A 95 -5.58 -1.66 3.95
C LEU A 95 -5.50 -1.73 5.47
N HIS A 96 -5.93 -0.64 6.11
CA HIS A 96 -6.10 -0.56 7.56
C HIS A 96 -7.60 -0.49 7.91
N GLU A 97 -7.94 -0.86 9.13
CA GLU A 97 -9.32 -0.77 9.65
C GLU A 97 -9.64 0.69 10.01
N THR A 98 -9.89 1.50 8.98
CA THR A 98 -10.17 2.93 9.07
C THR A 98 -11.61 3.25 8.70
N ASP A 99 -12.09 4.45 9.10
CA ASP A 99 -13.42 4.93 8.69
C ASP A 99 -13.50 5.08 7.17
N LEU A 100 -12.43 5.54 6.51
CA LEU A 100 -12.42 5.66 5.05
C LEU A 100 -12.48 4.30 4.36
N ALA A 101 -11.79 3.30 4.90
CA ALA A 101 -11.90 1.94 4.37
C ALA A 101 -13.35 1.42 4.50
N ALA A 102 -13.98 1.61 5.66
CA ALA A 102 -15.37 1.20 5.85
C ALA A 102 -16.34 1.92 4.89
N LEU A 103 -16.11 3.21 4.63
CA LEU A 103 -16.96 4.01 3.75
C LEU A 103 -16.77 3.69 2.27
N PHE A 104 -15.53 3.47 1.81
CA PHE A 104 -15.17 3.46 0.39
C PHE A 104 -14.70 2.10 -0.15
N LEU A 105 -14.68 1.05 0.67
CA LEU A 105 -14.31 -0.30 0.22
C LEU A 105 -15.14 -0.78 -0.99
N PRO A 106 -16.47 -0.61 -1.01
CA PRO A 106 -17.27 -1.00 -2.19
C PRO A 106 -16.87 -0.25 -3.47
N ASP A 107 -16.64 1.08 -3.36
CA ASP A 107 -16.22 1.90 -4.48
C ASP A 107 -14.82 1.50 -4.97
N MET A 108 -13.91 1.21 -4.04
CA MET A 108 -12.55 0.75 -4.37
C MET A 108 -12.59 -0.60 -5.09
N VAL A 109 -13.38 -1.56 -4.62
CA VAL A 109 -13.55 -2.85 -5.30
C VAL A 109 -14.15 -2.68 -6.70
N ALA A 110 -15.12 -1.79 -6.85
CA ALA A 110 -15.69 -1.46 -8.14
C ALA A 110 -14.64 -0.81 -9.08
N GLY A 111 -13.81 0.09 -8.54
CA GLY A 111 -12.70 0.72 -9.26
C GLY A 111 -11.66 -0.29 -9.74
N LEU A 112 -11.24 -1.20 -8.87
CA LEU A 112 -10.32 -2.28 -9.22
C LEU A 112 -10.89 -3.17 -10.34
N ARG A 113 -12.15 -3.60 -10.22
CA ARG A 113 -12.82 -4.40 -11.27
C ARG A 113 -12.90 -3.65 -12.60
N LYS A 114 -13.22 -2.35 -12.57
CA LYS A 114 -13.25 -1.50 -13.77
C LYS A 114 -11.88 -1.38 -14.43
N ALA A 115 -10.81 -1.40 -13.63
CA ALA A 115 -9.42 -1.42 -14.11
C ALA A 115 -8.96 -2.80 -14.61
N GLY A 116 -9.82 -3.82 -14.56
CA GLY A 116 -9.51 -5.18 -15.06
C GLY A 116 -9.03 -6.15 -13.98
N TRP A 117 -9.01 -5.75 -12.71
CA TRP A 117 -8.61 -6.62 -11.61
C TRP A 117 -9.72 -7.63 -11.25
N THR A 118 -9.32 -8.87 -11.03
CA THR A 118 -10.16 -9.90 -10.42
C THR A 118 -9.89 -9.95 -8.92
N ILE A 119 -10.94 -9.87 -8.11
CA ILE A 119 -10.82 -9.99 -6.66
C ILE A 119 -10.90 -11.47 -6.29
N VAL A 120 -9.88 -11.95 -5.62
CA VAL A 120 -9.75 -13.34 -5.15
C VAL A 120 -9.68 -13.39 -3.63
N THR A 121 -9.78 -14.59 -3.07
CA THR A 121 -9.57 -14.78 -1.63
C THR A 121 -8.11 -14.58 -1.23
N ALA A 122 -7.87 -14.34 0.06
CA ALA A 122 -6.50 -14.24 0.58
C ALA A 122 -5.74 -15.56 0.37
N ASP A 123 -6.39 -16.70 0.57
CA ASP A 123 -5.77 -18.01 0.39
C ASP A 123 -5.31 -18.21 -1.05
N GLU A 124 -6.17 -17.90 -2.04
CA GLU A 124 -5.79 -17.95 -3.46
C GLU A 124 -4.61 -17.02 -3.78
N ALA A 125 -4.60 -15.79 -3.23
CA ALA A 125 -3.51 -14.85 -3.46
C ALA A 125 -2.18 -15.31 -2.82
N PHE A 126 -2.24 -15.90 -1.62
CA PHE A 126 -1.05 -16.43 -0.93
C PHE A 126 -0.54 -17.77 -1.49
N ASP A 127 -1.30 -18.44 -2.35
CA ASP A 127 -0.84 -19.62 -3.09
C ASP A 127 0.08 -19.26 -4.27
N ASP A 128 0.13 -17.98 -4.68
CA ASP A 128 1.03 -17.55 -5.75
C ASP A 128 2.49 -17.85 -5.40
N PRO A 129 3.31 -18.31 -6.36
CA PRO A 129 4.74 -18.61 -6.14
C PRO A 129 5.56 -17.46 -5.55
N ILE A 130 5.11 -16.19 -5.65
CA ILE A 130 5.77 -15.05 -5.02
C ILE A 130 5.78 -15.17 -3.49
N ALA A 131 4.82 -15.87 -2.89
CA ALA A 131 4.74 -16.12 -1.46
C ALA A 131 5.97 -16.89 -0.92
N ARG A 132 6.56 -17.75 -1.77
CA ARG A 132 7.75 -18.55 -1.43
C ARG A 132 9.06 -17.79 -1.64
N ARG A 133 8.99 -16.58 -2.20
CA ARG A 133 10.17 -15.72 -2.42
C ARG A 133 10.43 -14.91 -1.15
N THR A 134 11.56 -15.17 -0.50
CA THR A 134 12.03 -14.35 0.62
C THR A 134 13.19 -13.49 0.12
N PRO A 135 12.97 -12.18 -0.09
CA PRO A 135 14.03 -11.29 -0.56
C PRO A 135 15.18 -11.25 0.44
N GLN A 136 16.41 -11.34 -0.07
CA GLN A 136 17.65 -11.27 0.71
C GLN A 136 18.25 -9.86 0.55
N VAL A 137 17.62 -8.89 1.19
CA VAL A 137 18.06 -7.49 1.12
C VAL A 137 18.34 -6.95 2.52
N ALA A 138 19.32 -6.08 2.65
CA ALA A 138 19.67 -5.43 3.91
C ALA A 138 18.59 -4.46 4.41
N PHE A 139 17.69 -4.05 3.53
CA PHE A 139 16.53 -3.21 3.83
C PHE A 139 15.28 -4.09 3.74
N ALA A 140 14.67 -4.37 4.87
CA ALA A 140 13.62 -5.39 4.99
C ALA A 140 12.23 -4.83 5.27
N ASN A 141 12.00 -3.54 5.10
CA ASN A 141 10.67 -2.94 5.16
C ASN A 141 10.19 -2.51 3.77
N GLY A 142 8.87 -2.49 3.61
CA GLY A 142 8.19 -2.23 2.35
C GLY A 142 7.45 -3.45 1.82
N THR A 143 6.85 -3.31 0.66
CA THR A 143 6.10 -4.40 0.04
C THR A 143 7.01 -5.49 -0.52
N ARG A 144 6.50 -6.70 -0.67
CA ARG A 144 7.23 -7.83 -1.24
C ARG A 144 7.83 -7.51 -2.62
N VAL A 145 7.06 -6.83 -3.47
CA VAL A 145 7.55 -6.51 -4.82
C VAL A 145 8.62 -5.43 -4.80
N GLN A 146 8.57 -4.48 -3.86
CA GLN A 146 9.62 -3.47 -3.67
C GLN A 146 10.93 -4.12 -3.24
N MET A 147 10.87 -5.05 -2.29
CA MET A 147 12.06 -5.78 -1.84
C MET A 147 12.66 -6.65 -2.97
N LEU A 148 11.83 -7.34 -3.76
CA LEU A 148 12.29 -8.11 -4.91
C LEU A 148 12.91 -7.23 -5.99
N ALA A 149 12.32 -6.06 -6.25
CA ALA A 149 12.86 -5.08 -7.19
C ALA A 149 14.21 -4.52 -6.70
N TRP A 150 14.35 -4.30 -5.40
CA TRP A 150 15.62 -3.88 -4.80
C TRP A 150 16.69 -4.95 -4.94
N GLU A 151 16.38 -6.19 -4.60
CA GLU A 151 17.27 -7.34 -4.74
C GLU A 151 17.78 -7.53 -6.17
N ARG A 152 16.91 -7.28 -7.15
CA ARG A 152 17.22 -7.37 -8.59
C ARG A 152 17.93 -6.15 -9.16
N GLY A 153 18.17 -5.11 -8.37
CA GLY A 153 18.79 -3.88 -8.87
C GLY A 153 17.94 -3.16 -9.91
N ILE A 154 16.60 -3.29 -9.86
CA ILE A 154 15.71 -2.62 -10.82
C ILE A 154 15.93 -1.11 -10.75
N GLU A 155 16.24 -0.51 -11.87
CA GLU A 155 16.38 0.94 -12.01
C GLU A 155 15.02 1.65 -12.06
N GLY A 156 15.02 2.95 -11.72
CA GLY A 156 13.82 3.78 -11.66
C GLY A 156 13.06 3.65 -10.36
N SER A 157 11.83 4.20 -10.32
CA SER A 157 11.03 4.20 -9.09
C SER A 157 10.64 2.79 -8.68
N ARG A 158 10.92 2.45 -7.43
CA ARG A 158 10.45 1.23 -6.75
C ARG A 158 9.32 1.53 -5.78
N TRP A 159 8.97 2.80 -5.62
CA TRP A 159 7.94 3.31 -4.71
C TRP A 159 6.83 3.94 -5.51
N TYR A 160 5.60 3.66 -5.12
CA TYR A 160 4.46 4.37 -5.67
C TYR A 160 4.50 5.83 -5.20
N ASP A 161 4.40 6.79 -6.11
CA ASP A 161 4.59 8.21 -5.82
C ASP A 161 3.62 8.74 -4.75
N ARG A 162 2.40 8.23 -4.70
CA ARG A 162 1.40 8.65 -3.71
C ARG A 162 1.62 8.08 -2.30
N THR A 163 2.64 7.24 -2.11
CA THR A 163 3.13 6.86 -0.77
C THR A 163 4.18 7.85 -0.25
N ASP A 164 4.57 8.85 -1.03
CA ASP A 164 5.29 10.02 -0.53
C ASP A 164 4.33 10.95 0.20
N GLY A 165 4.62 11.27 1.46
CA GLY A 165 3.76 12.09 2.31
C GLY A 165 3.49 13.49 1.74
N ALA A 166 4.48 14.13 1.12
CA ALA A 166 4.31 15.46 0.55
C ALA A 166 3.42 15.43 -0.71
N VAL A 167 3.52 14.37 -1.50
CA VAL A 167 2.64 14.16 -2.67
C VAL A 167 1.21 13.89 -2.20
N ALA A 168 1.03 12.98 -1.24
CA ALA A 168 -0.28 12.63 -0.70
C ALA A 168 -0.98 13.83 -0.06
N ASP A 169 -0.27 14.58 0.79
CA ASP A 169 -0.82 15.77 1.48
C ASP A 169 -1.22 16.87 0.48
N ARG A 170 -0.41 17.09 -0.55
CA ARG A 170 -0.72 18.04 -1.62
C ARG A 170 -1.96 17.63 -2.41
N LEU A 171 -2.06 16.36 -2.81
CA LEU A 171 -3.22 15.84 -3.55
C LEU A 171 -4.50 15.97 -2.70
N PHE A 172 -4.43 15.63 -1.43
CA PHE A 172 -5.56 15.80 -0.50
C PHE A 172 -5.97 17.27 -0.39
N ALA A 173 -5.03 18.18 -0.16
CA ALA A 173 -5.31 19.59 -0.05
C ALA A 173 -5.95 20.18 -1.31
N GLN A 174 -5.43 19.82 -2.48
CA GLN A 174 -5.91 20.35 -3.76
C GLN A 174 -7.27 19.80 -4.19
N ARG A 175 -7.52 18.52 -3.96
CA ARG A 175 -8.70 17.85 -4.50
C ARG A 175 -9.84 17.77 -3.50
N VAL A 176 -9.52 17.56 -2.21
CA VAL A 176 -10.52 17.25 -1.19
C VAL A 176 -10.92 18.49 -0.39
N MET A 177 -9.97 19.38 -0.15
CA MET A 177 -10.23 20.60 0.65
C MET A 177 -10.75 21.77 -0.18
N GLY A 178 -10.80 21.64 -1.52
CA GLY A 178 -11.24 22.68 -2.43
C GLY A 178 -10.35 23.92 -2.50
N ALA A 179 -10.59 24.79 -3.49
CA ALA A 179 -9.82 26.02 -3.72
C ALA A 179 -9.99 27.10 -2.63
N GLY A 180 -10.68 26.79 -1.52
CA GLY A 180 -10.89 27.74 -0.42
C GLY A 180 -9.67 28.05 0.44
N VAL A 181 -8.53 27.38 0.22
CA VAL A 181 -7.32 27.52 1.05
C VAL A 181 -6.38 28.63 0.54
N ALA A 182 -6.53 29.06 -0.70
CA ALA A 182 -5.64 30.09 -1.28
C ALA A 182 -5.93 31.53 -0.81
N ALA A 183 -7.00 31.78 -0.08
CA ALA A 183 -7.42 33.15 0.32
C ALA A 183 -7.06 33.56 1.75
N ALA A 184 -6.48 32.69 2.57
CA ALA A 184 -6.16 32.98 3.99
C ALA A 184 -4.66 33.21 4.27
N ALA A 185 -3.83 33.29 3.25
CA ALA A 185 -2.39 33.59 3.37
C ALA A 185 -2.02 34.85 2.58
N ARG A 186 -2.67 35.97 2.91
CA ARG A 186 -2.18 37.33 2.56
C ARG A 186 -2.26 38.24 3.77
#